data_740f8b94b0ece8abde324b98d987c5ab
#
_entry.id   740f8b94b0ece8abde324b98d987c5ab
#
_cell.length_a   1.000
_cell.length_b   1.000
_cell.length_c   1.000
_cell.angle_alpha   90.00
_cell.angle_beta   90.00
_cell.angle_gamma   90.00
#
_symmetry.space_group_name_H-M   'P 1'
#
loop_
_entity.id
_entity.type
_entity.pdbx_description
1 polymer ?
#
loop_
_entity_poly.entity_id
_entity_poly.type
_entity_poly.pdbx_seq_one_letter_code
_entity_poly.pdbx_strand_id
1 'polypeptide(L)'
;MKKITIILSLICVLAISSCEGFLDVTPTNQADSSTSITSAADAQVMINGLMNKMTSSSYYGRNFVLYGDTKGGDLTIYTAGFDDNMYYFAHRAEGGSQIGFWITGYDCLLQANNIIQGIEALKEEGTTGLDDMLGQALTIRALIHFDLVRLYGKPYNMDGGASHGIPVVTAPVDASAKPQRDPVKKVYDQIVADLTKAAPLISKSKSNGYVNYYANQAILGKVYMYMDNFSSALTAFKNIIDSKAYTLYTPANWVASWKSQFGSESIFEFAMYPNEGDLGASSLGVRYSRREHAHNSAYGYFLASTYWKNIMGKNDIRWGIMTFDHMRGQEARSDWDDCCYKYLGSPTLAGDGKSTYTAVNIKVIRLSEVYLLAAECALKSDKATAATYLNAISKRDPDRPAWTAATINEDAVYNEYRRELLTEGKLFFEQMRQNRKVTFEDDAWGFGTTSQYRDKTVDRTFFRAILPIGIDEINSNPDIYQNPGY
;
A
#
# COMPACT_ATOMS: atom_id res chain seq x y z
N MET A 1 49.03 -58.25 -25.53
CA MET A 1 48.00 -57.92 -24.52
C MET A 1 48.47 -56.89 -23.47
N LYS A 2 49.61 -57.04 -22.81
CA LYS A 2 50.08 -56.08 -21.77
C LYS A 2 50.25 -54.62 -22.21
N LYS A 3 50.63 -54.35 -23.50
CA LYS A 3 50.82 -53.00 -24.04
C LYS A 3 49.47 -52.27 -24.28
N ILE A 4 48.40 -53.00 -24.63
CA ILE A 4 47.06 -52.46 -24.85
C ILE A 4 46.41 -52.09 -23.52
N THR A 5 46.64 -52.87 -22.45
CA THR A 5 46.12 -52.61 -21.11
C THR A 5 46.74 -51.33 -20.49
N ILE A 6 48.04 -51.08 -20.75
CA ILE A 6 48.73 -49.87 -20.26
C ILE A 6 48.23 -48.61 -21.00
N ILE A 7 47.95 -48.68 -22.30
CA ILE A 7 47.39 -47.56 -23.05
C ILE A 7 45.95 -47.25 -22.62
N LEU A 8 45.17 -48.27 -22.36
CA LEU A 8 43.79 -48.07 -21.85
C LEU A 8 43.75 -47.48 -20.42
N SER A 9 44.73 -47.90 -19.57
CA SER A 9 44.86 -47.30 -18.22
C SER A 9 45.31 -45.84 -18.25
N LEU A 10 46.17 -45.44 -19.21
CA LEU A 10 46.62 -44.05 -19.37
C LEU A 10 45.54 -43.13 -19.90
N ILE A 11 44.63 -43.61 -20.76
CA ILE A 11 43.47 -42.89 -21.29
C ILE A 11 42.40 -42.69 -20.16
N CYS A 12 42.23 -43.67 -19.28
CA CYS A 12 41.31 -43.51 -18.11
C CYS A 12 41.82 -42.49 -17.09
N VAL A 13 43.13 -42.30 -16.92
CA VAL A 13 43.69 -41.32 -15.98
C VAL A 13 43.60 -39.90 -16.54
N LEU A 14 43.65 -39.73 -17.86
CA LEU A 14 43.45 -38.43 -18.51
C LEU A 14 41.96 -37.97 -18.58
N ALA A 15 41.01 -38.90 -18.40
CA ALA A 15 39.59 -38.56 -18.38
C ALA A 15 39.09 -38.07 -17.00
N ILE A 16 39.92 -38.11 -15.94
CA ILE A 16 39.54 -37.67 -14.58
C ILE A 16 39.99 -36.22 -14.29
N SER A 17 40.80 -35.60 -15.17
CA SER A 17 41.05 -34.17 -15.12
C SER A 17 39.92 -33.39 -15.84
N SER A 18 38.68 -33.70 -15.45
CA SER A 18 37.52 -32.87 -15.81
C SER A 18 37.64 -31.54 -15.09
N CYS A 19 37.67 -30.48 -15.84
CA CYS A 19 37.71 -29.09 -15.38
C CYS A 19 36.74 -28.90 -14.24
N GLU A 20 37.21 -28.60 -13.05
CA GLU A 20 36.39 -28.16 -11.89
C GLU A 20 35.58 -26.89 -12.18
N GLY A 21 35.88 -26.16 -13.26
CA GLY A 21 35.13 -24.94 -13.67
C GLY A 21 34.04 -25.15 -14.72
N PHE A 22 33.80 -26.39 -15.24
CA PHE A 22 32.76 -26.57 -16.28
C PHE A 22 31.33 -26.66 -15.76
N LEU A 23 31.17 -26.89 -14.48
CA LEU A 23 29.85 -26.92 -13.82
C LEU A 23 29.52 -25.63 -13.05
N ASP A 24 30.46 -24.71 -12.88
CA ASP A 24 30.23 -23.36 -12.38
C ASP A 24 29.76 -22.44 -13.50
N VAL A 25 28.65 -22.80 -14.13
CA VAL A 25 27.95 -21.87 -15.01
C VAL A 25 27.16 -20.94 -14.12
N THR A 26 27.72 -19.80 -13.77
CA THR A 26 26.91 -18.69 -13.26
C THR A 26 25.84 -18.39 -14.31
N PRO A 27 24.55 -18.41 -13.94
CA PRO A 27 23.49 -18.10 -14.88
C PRO A 27 23.74 -16.71 -15.47
N THR A 28 24.00 -16.63 -16.76
CA THR A 28 24.25 -15.35 -17.46
C THR A 28 23.05 -14.40 -17.44
N ASN A 29 21.90 -14.87 -16.94
CA ASN A 29 20.64 -14.10 -16.83
C ASN A 29 20.28 -13.70 -15.39
N GLN A 30 21.12 -14.02 -14.40
CA GLN A 30 20.97 -13.57 -13.02
C GLN A 30 22.31 -12.97 -12.59
N ALA A 31 22.35 -11.65 -12.42
CA ALA A 31 23.45 -11.00 -11.74
C ALA A 31 23.51 -11.56 -10.30
N ASP A 32 24.71 -11.94 -9.86
CA ASP A 32 24.92 -12.29 -8.46
C ASP A 32 24.52 -11.07 -7.61
N SER A 33 23.62 -11.27 -6.67
CA SER A 33 23.07 -10.17 -5.84
C SER A 33 24.18 -9.42 -5.07
N SER A 34 25.30 -10.09 -4.78
CA SER A 34 26.46 -9.50 -4.08
C SER A 34 27.31 -8.59 -4.98
N THR A 35 27.19 -8.69 -6.32
CA THR A 35 27.99 -7.92 -7.30
C THR A 35 27.14 -7.00 -8.17
N SER A 36 25.82 -6.94 -7.93
CA SER A 36 24.90 -6.19 -8.80
C SER A 36 24.93 -4.68 -8.62
N ILE A 37 25.45 -4.17 -7.50
CA ILE A 37 25.57 -2.74 -7.22
C ILE A 37 27.06 -2.39 -7.10
N THR A 38 27.59 -1.82 -8.17
CA THR A 38 29.00 -1.39 -8.27
C THR A 38 29.13 0.13 -8.41
N SER A 39 28.02 0.83 -8.56
CA SER A 39 27.97 2.28 -8.72
C SER A 39 26.65 2.88 -8.22
N ALA A 40 26.61 4.21 -8.07
CA ALA A 40 25.39 4.94 -7.79
C ALA A 40 24.30 4.74 -8.86
N ALA A 41 24.73 4.57 -10.12
CA ALA A 41 23.78 4.31 -11.23
C ALA A 41 23.11 2.94 -11.08
N ASP A 42 23.87 1.90 -10.67
CA ASP A 42 23.31 0.57 -10.41
C ASP A 42 22.32 0.60 -9.25
N ALA A 43 22.66 1.32 -8.16
CA ALA A 43 21.77 1.49 -7.02
C ALA A 43 20.43 2.15 -7.44
N GLN A 44 20.46 3.16 -8.31
CA GLN A 44 19.26 3.81 -8.83
C GLN A 44 18.44 2.85 -9.71
N VAL A 45 19.07 2.05 -10.56
CA VAL A 45 18.39 1.03 -11.38
C VAL A 45 17.69 0.00 -10.48
N MET A 46 18.35 -0.45 -9.41
CA MET A 46 17.76 -1.39 -8.46
C MET A 46 16.57 -0.78 -7.70
N ILE A 47 16.65 0.50 -7.30
CA ILE A 47 15.51 1.22 -6.70
C ILE A 47 14.34 1.30 -7.69
N ASN A 48 14.61 1.60 -8.97
CA ASN A 48 13.56 1.62 -9.99
C ASN A 48 12.87 0.25 -10.13
N GLY A 49 13.66 -0.83 -10.12
CA GLY A 49 13.16 -2.20 -10.15
C GLY A 49 12.27 -2.53 -8.93
N LEU A 50 12.68 -2.12 -7.74
CA LEU A 50 11.90 -2.27 -6.51
C LEU A 50 10.59 -1.48 -6.59
N MET A 51 10.62 -0.23 -7.03
CA MET A 51 9.42 0.60 -7.21
C MET A 51 8.47 -0.04 -8.21
N ASN A 52 8.97 -0.54 -9.34
CA ASN A 52 8.17 -1.26 -10.34
C ASN A 52 7.54 -2.52 -9.74
N LYS A 53 8.28 -3.33 -8.98
CA LYS A 53 7.75 -4.54 -8.32
C LYS A 53 6.60 -4.19 -7.38
N MET A 54 6.69 -3.09 -6.63
CA MET A 54 5.63 -2.63 -5.74
C MET A 54 4.36 -2.19 -6.47
N THR A 55 4.43 -1.82 -7.76
CA THR A 55 3.26 -1.48 -8.58
C THR A 55 2.55 -2.70 -9.18
N SER A 56 2.97 -3.91 -8.88
CA SER A 56 2.28 -5.13 -9.33
C SER A 56 0.83 -5.18 -8.85
N SER A 57 -0.02 -5.91 -9.58
CA SER A 57 -1.43 -6.08 -9.20
C SER A 57 -1.62 -6.83 -7.87
N SER A 58 -0.63 -7.59 -7.43
CA SER A 58 -0.64 -8.27 -6.13
C SER A 58 -0.29 -7.34 -4.96
N TYR A 59 0.15 -6.10 -5.22
CA TYR A 59 0.48 -5.13 -4.18
C TYR A 59 -0.22 -3.78 -4.44
N TYR A 60 0.52 -2.66 -4.52
CA TYR A 60 -0.08 -1.31 -4.67
C TYR A 60 -0.83 -1.12 -5.98
N GLY A 61 -0.44 -1.84 -7.04
CA GLY A 61 -1.11 -1.73 -8.34
C GLY A 61 -2.59 -2.07 -8.30
N ARG A 62 -3.02 -2.89 -7.33
CA ARG A 62 -4.43 -3.21 -7.12
C ARG A 62 -4.75 -3.71 -5.71
N ASN A 63 -4.23 -4.87 -5.33
CA ASN A 63 -4.79 -5.65 -4.22
C ASN A 63 -4.70 -4.92 -2.88
N PHE A 64 -3.61 -4.19 -2.62
CA PHE A 64 -3.43 -3.49 -1.34
C PHE A 64 -4.43 -2.35 -1.18
N VAL A 65 -4.68 -1.60 -2.25
CA VAL A 65 -5.68 -0.52 -2.27
C VAL A 65 -7.09 -1.11 -2.10
N LEU A 66 -7.44 -2.12 -2.90
CA LEU A 66 -8.75 -2.78 -2.78
C LEU A 66 -8.98 -3.37 -1.39
N TYR A 67 -7.97 -3.98 -0.77
CA TYR A 67 -8.07 -4.54 0.58
C TYR A 67 -8.45 -3.48 1.62
N GLY A 68 -7.77 -2.33 1.58
CA GLY A 68 -8.03 -1.25 2.53
C GLY A 68 -9.40 -0.57 2.35
N ASP A 69 -9.95 -0.59 1.14
CA ASP A 69 -11.23 0.03 0.82
C ASP A 69 -12.41 -0.94 0.97
N THR A 70 -12.31 -2.12 0.36
CA THR A 70 -13.46 -3.05 0.28
C THR A 70 -13.84 -3.61 1.65
N LYS A 71 -12.92 -3.64 2.59
CA LYS A 71 -13.16 -4.07 3.98
C LYS A 71 -13.61 -2.93 4.90
N GLY A 72 -13.68 -1.70 4.40
CA GLY A 72 -13.98 -0.51 5.22
C GLY A 72 -15.47 -0.15 5.35
N GLY A 73 -16.38 -0.81 4.60
CA GLY A 73 -17.81 -0.57 4.66
C GLY A 73 -18.31 0.69 3.92
N ASP A 74 -17.41 1.55 3.42
CA ASP A 74 -17.76 2.70 2.58
C ASP A 74 -18.03 2.30 1.12
N LEU A 75 -17.60 1.10 0.74
CA LEU A 75 -17.97 0.47 -0.51
C LEU A 75 -18.95 -0.68 -0.25
N THR A 76 -19.85 -0.88 -1.20
CA THR A 76 -20.68 -2.06 -1.31
C THR A 76 -20.34 -2.81 -2.59
N ILE A 77 -20.74 -4.08 -2.67
CA ILE A 77 -20.53 -4.90 -3.86
C ILE A 77 -21.83 -5.03 -4.63
N TYR A 78 -21.74 -4.79 -5.95
CA TYR A 78 -22.90 -4.92 -6.84
C TYR A 78 -23.20 -6.37 -7.20
N THR A 79 -22.16 -7.14 -7.48
CA THR A 79 -22.25 -8.55 -7.86
C THR A 79 -21.02 -9.30 -7.41
N ALA A 80 -21.14 -10.59 -7.13
CA ALA A 80 -20.01 -11.46 -6.90
C ALA A 80 -19.09 -11.48 -8.13
N GLY A 81 -17.79 -11.45 -7.91
CA GLY A 81 -16.79 -11.37 -8.98
C GLY A 81 -15.38 -11.71 -8.48
N PHE A 82 -14.36 -11.28 -9.22
CA PHE A 82 -13.00 -11.72 -8.99
C PHE A 82 -12.36 -11.22 -7.68
N ASP A 83 -12.77 -10.06 -7.16
CA ASP A 83 -12.14 -9.45 -5.98
C ASP A 83 -13.09 -9.46 -4.76
N ASP A 84 -14.18 -10.19 -4.82
CA ASP A 84 -15.21 -10.28 -3.78
C ASP A 84 -14.73 -10.96 -2.50
N ASN A 85 -13.71 -11.82 -2.58
CA ASN A 85 -13.09 -12.46 -1.43
C ASN A 85 -12.62 -11.47 -0.36
N MET A 86 -12.15 -10.28 -0.77
CA MET A 86 -11.74 -9.22 0.17
C MET A 86 -12.96 -8.66 0.90
N TYR A 87 -14.01 -8.28 0.16
CA TYR A 87 -15.25 -7.73 0.72
C TYR A 87 -15.95 -8.73 1.66
N TYR A 88 -15.98 -10.01 1.28
CA TYR A 88 -16.61 -11.07 2.09
C TYR A 88 -15.73 -11.61 3.20
N PHE A 89 -14.46 -11.22 3.29
CA PHE A 89 -13.48 -11.79 4.24
C PHE A 89 -13.30 -13.31 4.05
N ALA A 90 -13.38 -13.77 2.83
CA ALA A 90 -13.28 -15.19 2.47
C ALA A 90 -11.83 -15.69 2.38
N HIS A 91 -10.94 -15.15 3.23
CA HIS A 91 -9.52 -15.52 3.25
C HIS A 91 -9.33 -16.91 3.88
N ARG A 92 -8.44 -17.71 3.29
CA ARG A 92 -8.05 -19.05 3.77
C ARG A 92 -6.54 -19.22 3.64
N ALA A 93 -5.98 -20.13 4.44
CA ALA A 93 -4.58 -20.54 4.29
C ALA A 93 -4.38 -21.36 3.00
N GLU A 94 -5.32 -22.24 2.68
CA GLU A 94 -5.29 -23.09 1.49
C GLU A 94 -5.78 -22.35 0.24
N GLY A 95 -5.15 -22.65 -0.88
CA GLY A 95 -5.34 -22.21 -2.27
C GLY A 95 -6.45 -21.26 -2.65
N GLY A 96 -6.25 -20.47 -3.71
CA GLY A 96 -7.27 -19.68 -4.42
C GLY A 96 -7.77 -18.40 -3.74
N SER A 97 -7.70 -18.28 -2.41
CA SER A 97 -8.12 -17.09 -1.66
C SER A 97 -6.96 -16.29 -1.05
N GLN A 98 -5.73 -16.66 -1.38
CA GLN A 98 -4.52 -15.94 -0.99
C GLN A 98 -4.38 -14.67 -1.83
N ILE A 99 -4.09 -13.55 -1.16
CA ILE A 99 -3.99 -12.25 -1.85
C ILE A 99 -2.55 -11.99 -2.33
N GLY A 100 -1.60 -12.85 -2.01
CA GLY A 100 -0.21 -12.78 -2.49
C GLY A 100 0.65 -11.70 -1.82
N PHE A 101 0.16 -11.01 -0.81
CA PHE A 101 0.92 -9.96 -0.12
C PHE A 101 2.18 -10.47 0.56
N TRP A 102 2.13 -11.67 1.15
CA TRP A 102 3.28 -12.26 1.82
C TRP A 102 4.44 -12.44 0.85
N ILE A 103 4.21 -13.17 -0.23
CA ILE A 103 5.24 -13.45 -1.24
C ILE A 103 5.77 -12.15 -1.84
N THR A 104 4.88 -11.29 -2.35
CA THR A 104 5.30 -10.03 -3.00
C THR A 104 6.01 -9.09 -2.03
N GLY A 105 5.54 -9.00 -0.78
CA GLY A 105 6.15 -8.16 0.24
C GLY A 105 7.57 -8.63 0.60
N TYR A 106 7.77 -9.94 0.82
CA TYR A 106 9.09 -10.47 1.13
C TYR A 106 10.05 -10.44 -0.07
N ASP A 107 9.54 -10.59 -1.32
CA ASP A 107 10.33 -10.33 -2.52
C ASP A 107 10.82 -8.87 -2.57
N CYS A 108 9.94 -7.93 -2.25
CA CYS A 108 10.32 -6.51 -2.18
C CYS A 108 11.29 -6.23 -1.03
N LEU A 109 11.14 -6.90 0.14
CA LEU A 109 12.08 -6.79 1.26
C LEU A 109 13.47 -7.33 0.89
N LEU A 110 13.54 -8.45 0.17
CA LEU A 110 14.81 -8.99 -0.32
C LEU A 110 15.51 -7.98 -1.24
N GLN A 111 14.80 -7.40 -2.18
CA GLN A 111 15.36 -6.36 -3.06
C GLN A 111 15.81 -5.13 -2.28
N ALA A 112 15.00 -4.64 -1.33
CA ALA A 112 15.37 -3.51 -0.49
C ALA A 112 16.63 -3.80 0.35
N ASN A 113 16.77 -5.01 0.90
CA ASN A 113 17.93 -5.44 1.67
C ASN A 113 19.19 -5.53 0.79
N ASN A 114 19.06 -6.08 -0.42
CA ASN A 114 20.20 -6.12 -1.37
C ASN A 114 20.66 -4.70 -1.73
N ILE A 115 19.73 -3.77 -1.96
CA ILE A 115 20.06 -2.37 -2.25
C ILE A 115 20.78 -1.72 -1.07
N ILE A 116 20.26 -1.88 0.15
CA ILE A 116 20.87 -1.31 1.36
C ILE A 116 22.27 -1.87 1.56
N GLN A 117 22.43 -3.19 1.49
CA GLN A 117 23.73 -3.85 1.65
C GLN A 117 24.74 -3.40 0.60
N GLY A 118 24.37 -3.36 -0.69
CA GLY A 118 25.25 -2.91 -1.76
C GLY A 118 25.66 -1.45 -1.63
N ILE A 119 24.71 -0.57 -1.25
CA ILE A 119 25.03 0.84 -1.00
C ILE A 119 25.96 1.01 0.22
N GLU A 120 25.73 0.28 1.30
CA GLU A 120 26.57 0.34 2.49
C GLU A 120 28.00 -0.15 2.18
N ALA A 121 28.17 -1.22 1.42
CA ALA A 121 29.46 -1.71 0.94
C ALA A 121 30.21 -0.64 0.10
N LEU A 122 29.55 -0.03 -0.88
CA LEU A 122 30.15 1.03 -1.69
C LEU A 122 30.56 2.25 -0.85
N LYS A 123 29.81 2.58 0.20
CA LYS A 123 30.15 3.67 1.12
C LYS A 123 31.39 3.32 1.97
N GLU A 124 31.52 2.06 2.39
CA GLU A 124 32.72 1.57 3.08
C GLU A 124 33.97 1.64 2.20
N GLU A 125 33.81 1.43 0.89
CA GLU A 125 34.87 1.60 -0.12
C GLU A 125 35.17 3.08 -0.45
N GLY A 126 34.43 4.04 0.15
CA GLY A 126 34.64 5.47 -0.03
C GLY A 126 33.82 6.13 -1.13
N THR A 127 32.86 5.42 -1.75
CA THR A 127 31.93 6.01 -2.74
C THR A 127 31.01 7.02 -2.05
N THR A 128 30.89 8.21 -2.63
CA THR A 128 30.05 9.31 -2.15
C THR A 128 28.77 9.49 -2.97
N GLY A 129 27.82 10.31 -2.48
CA GLY A 129 26.59 10.63 -3.21
C GLY A 129 25.50 9.56 -3.12
N LEU A 130 25.64 8.58 -2.22
CA LEU A 130 24.73 7.46 -2.04
C LEU A 130 23.68 7.68 -0.93
N ASP A 131 23.78 8.76 -0.17
CA ASP A 131 22.94 8.98 1.02
C ASP A 131 21.45 9.03 0.70
N ASP A 132 21.05 9.74 -0.36
CA ASP A 132 19.65 9.82 -0.75
C ASP A 132 19.08 8.45 -1.14
N MET A 133 19.84 7.65 -1.89
CA MET A 133 19.42 6.30 -2.30
C MET A 133 19.33 5.36 -1.10
N LEU A 134 20.26 5.43 -0.16
CA LEU A 134 20.18 4.68 1.10
C LEU A 134 18.95 5.09 1.90
N GLY A 135 18.68 6.39 2.01
CA GLY A 135 17.49 6.93 2.66
C GLY A 135 16.19 6.46 2.01
N GLN A 136 16.14 6.41 0.68
CA GLN A 136 15.00 5.87 -0.06
C GLN A 136 14.81 4.37 0.23
N ALA A 137 15.85 3.55 0.11
CA ALA A 137 15.78 2.10 0.33
C ALA A 137 15.35 1.75 1.76
N LEU A 138 15.89 2.44 2.78
CA LEU A 138 15.46 2.30 4.19
C LEU A 138 13.99 2.69 4.38
N THR A 139 13.55 3.80 3.78
CA THR A 139 12.15 4.25 3.86
C THR A 139 11.20 3.26 3.22
N ILE A 140 11.57 2.68 2.06
CA ILE A 140 10.75 1.67 1.38
C ILE A 140 10.72 0.37 2.19
N ARG A 141 11.86 -0.08 2.76
CA ARG A 141 11.88 -1.25 3.64
C ARG A 141 10.95 -1.10 4.84
N ALA A 142 10.96 0.08 5.45
CA ALA A 142 10.06 0.41 6.54
C ALA A 142 8.59 0.38 6.11
N LEU A 143 8.27 0.94 4.94
CA LEU A 143 6.91 0.92 4.39
C LEU A 143 6.41 -0.51 4.17
N ILE A 144 7.25 -1.39 3.59
CA ILE A 144 6.88 -2.79 3.33
C ILE A 144 6.65 -3.54 4.65
N HIS A 145 7.52 -3.40 5.64
CA HIS A 145 7.29 -3.99 6.97
C HIS A 145 6.00 -3.46 7.61
N PHE A 146 5.70 -2.15 7.46
CA PHE A 146 4.48 -1.55 7.99
C PHE A 146 3.23 -2.08 7.31
N ASP A 147 3.25 -2.29 5.99
CA ASP A 147 2.16 -2.89 5.26
C ASP A 147 1.92 -4.35 5.69
N LEU A 148 2.98 -5.15 5.73
CA LEU A 148 2.90 -6.55 6.11
C LEU A 148 2.41 -6.73 7.55
N VAL A 149 2.91 -5.95 8.52
CA VAL A 149 2.48 -6.10 9.92
C VAL A 149 1.01 -5.73 10.12
N ARG A 150 0.48 -4.78 9.35
CA ARG A 150 -0.95 -4.42 9.38
C ARG A 150 -1.85 -5.47 8.73
N LEU A 151 -1.32 -6.23 7.78
CA LEU A 151 -2.04 -7.31 7.10
C LEU A 151 -2.09 -8.60 7.93
N TYR A 152 -1.00 -8.95 8.63
CA TYR A 152 -0.81 -10.26 9.26
C TYR A 152 -0.72 -10.22 10.79
N GLY A 153 -0.47 -9.07 11.39
CA GLY A 153 -0.41 -8.84 12.83
C GLY A 153 -1.66 -8.13 13.35
N LYS A 154 -1.98 -8.33 14.62
CA LYS A 154 -3.03 -7.54 15.30
C LYS A 154 -2.61 -6.08 15.40
N PRO A 155 -3.56 -5.12 15.45
CA PRO A 155 -3.23 -3.73 15.72
C PRO A 155 -2.37 -3.58 16.99
N TYR A 156 -1.30 -2.80 16.90
CA TYR A 156 -0.33 -2.61 17.99
C TYR A 156 -1.00 -2.28 19.32
N ASN A 157 -1.99 -1.40 19.31
CA ASN A 157 -2.66 -0.90 20.50
C ASN A 157 -3.74 -1.85 21.08
N MET A 158 -3.85 -3.09 20.59
CA MET A 158 -4.70 -4.10 21.23
C MET A 158 -4.03 -4.70 22.48
N ASP A 159 -2.71 -4.89 22.41
CA ASP A 159 -1.93 -5.57 23.45
C ASP A 159 -0.50 -5.00 23.63
N GLY A 160 -0.27 -3.78 23.16
CA GLY A 160 1.04 -3.14 23.18
C GLY A 160 2.07 -3.80 22.24
N GLY A 161 1.56 -4.51 21.23
CA GLY A 161 2.38 -5.20 20.23
C GLY A 161 2.97 -6.53 20.73
N ALA A 162 2.39 -7.14 21.75
CA ALA A 162 2.87 -8.43 22.29
C ALA A 162 2.55 -9.63 21.39
N SER A 163 1.48 -9.56 20.57
CA SER A 163 1.07 -10.65 19.67
C SER A 163 2.06 -10.83 18.51
N HIS A 164 1.94 -12.00 17.84
CA HIS A 164 2.76 -12.31 16.67
C HIS A 164 2.50 -11.32 15.53
N GLY A 165 3.59 -10.70 15.06
CA GLY A 165 3.62 -9.83 13.87
C GLY A 165 4.03 -10.62 12.62
N ILE A 166 5.18 -10.27 12.08
CA ILE A 166 5.80 -10.86 10.89
C ILE A 166 7.30 -11.07 11.15
N PRO A 167 7.99 -11.93 10.40
CA PRO A 167 9.45 -11.98 10.43
C PRO A 167 10.06 -10.62 10.07
N VAL A 168 10.93 -10.10 10.94
CA VAL A 168 11.72 -8.89 10.66
C VAL A 168 12.96 -9.29 9.86
N VAL A 169 13.00 -8.94 8.58
CA VAL A 169 14.09 -9.30 7.68
C VAL A 169 14.82 -8.02 7.23
N THR A 170 16.04 -7.81 7.76
CA THR A 170 16.83 -6.58 7.55
C THR A 170 18.12 -6.81 6.76
N ALA A 171 18.36 -8.04 6.32
CA ALA A 171 19.45 -8.43 5.44
C ALA A 171 18.96 -9.49 4.45
N PRO A 172 19.65 -9.72 3.33
CA PRO A 172 19.39 -10.87 2.48
C PRO A 172 19.48 -12.17 3.30
N VAL A 173 18.54 -13.08 3.08
CA VAL A 173 18.48 -14.37 3.79
C VAL A 173 18.70 -15.51 2.80
N ASP A 174 19.30 -16.58 3.26
CA ASP A 174 19.46 -17.79 2.48
C ASP A 174 18.11 -18.44 2.15
N ALA A 175 17.99 -19.10 1.00
CA ALA A 175 16.75 -19.74 0.58
C ALA A 175 16.30 -20.87 1.51
N SER A 176 17.19 -21.44 2.32
CA SER A 176 16.89 -22.44 3.36
C SER A 176 16.44 -21.82 4.69
N ALA A 177 16.53 -20.50 4.86
CA ALA A 177 16.18 -19.84 6.11
C ALA A 177 14.69 -19.99 6.42
N LYS A 178 14.38 -20.24 7.69
CA LYS A 178 13.03 -20.41 8.21
C LYS A 178 12.74 -19.38 9.30
N PRO A 179 12.66 -18.08 8.96
CA PRO A 179 12.47 -17.03 9.95
C PRO A 179 11.11 -17.21 10.63
N GLN A 180 11.10 -17.04 11.94
CA GLN A 180 9.88 -17.08 12.73
C GLN A 180 9.27 -15.70 12.86
N ARG A 181 7.99 -15.63 13.16
CA ARG A 181 7.27 -14.36 13.36
C ARG A 181 7.75 -13.66 14.63
N ASP A 182 8.21 -12.45 14.48
CA ASP A 182 8.54 -11.58 15.60
C ASP A 182 7.27 -10.98 16.22
N PRO A 183 7.31 -10.55 17.50
CA PRO A 183 6.23 -9.74 18.07
C PRO A 183 5.98 -8.46 17.25
N VAL A 184 4.72 -8.03 17.16
CA VAL A 184 4.32 -6.79 16.49
C VAL A 184 5.19 -5.62 16.95
N LYS A 185 5.46 -5.51 18.26
CA LYS A 185 6.33 -4.46 18.81
C LYS A 185 7.72 -4.43 18.16
N LYS A 186 8.38 -5.58 17.99
CA LYS A 186 9.71 -5.65 17.38
C LYS A 186 9.66 -5.19 15.91
N VAL A 187 8.59 -5.51 15.20
CA VAL A 187 8.40 -5.03 13.82
C VAL A 187 8.31 -3.50 13.80
N TYR A 188 7.49 -2.91 14.69
CA TYR A 188 7.35 -1.45 14.77
C TYR A 188 8.65 -0.77 15.21
N ASP A 189 9.39 -1.35 16.15
CA ASP A 189 10.69 -0.83 16.56
C ASP A 189 11.67 -0.78 15.36
N GLN A 190 11.69 -1.81 14.51
CA GLN A 190 12.51 -1.83 13.30
C GLN A 190 12.05 -0.81 12.27
N ILE A 191 10.75 -0.64 12.06
CA ILE A 191 10.20 0.38 11.16
C ILE A 191 10.63 1.78 11.60
N VAL A 192 10.52 2.10 12.89
CA VAL A 192 10.95 3.37 13.44
C VAL A 192 12.46 3.55 13.29
N ALA A 193 13.26 2.51 13.52
CA ALA A 193 14.72 2.56 13.35
C ALA A 193 15.09 2.89 11.89
N ASP A 194 14.49 2.21 10.90
CA ASP A 194 14.74 2.47 9.49
C ASP A 194 14.36 3.90 9.09
N LEU A 195 13.16 4.36 9.47
CA LEU A 195 12.70 5.71 9.13
C LEU A 195 13.55 6.81 9.79
N THR A 196 13.98 6.58 11.03
CA THR A 196 14.84 7.52 11.76
C THR A 196 16.24 7.57 11.16
N LYS A 197 16.82 6.41 10.78
CA LYS A 197 18.10 6.32 10.07
C LYS A 197 18.03 6.99 8.70
N ALA A 198 16.93 6.84 7.98
CA ALA A 198 16.73 7.41 6.65
C ALA A 198 16.57 8.93 6.64
N ALA A 199 15.91 9.51 7.66
CA ALA A 199 15.50 10.92 7.68
C ALA A 199 16.63 11.93 7.41
N PRO A 200 17.84 11.81 7.99
CA PRO A 200 18.96 12.73 7.69
C PRO A 200 19.61 12.48 6.32
N LEU A 201 19.38 11.34 5.68
CA LEU A 201 20.03 10.93 4.44
C LEU A 201 19.20 11.28 3.20
N ILE A 202 17.89 11.14 3.31
CA ILE A 202 16.97 11.27 2.17
C ILE A 202 16.70 12.73 1.81
N SER A 203 16.63 13.02 0.50
CA SER A 203 16.40 14.36 -0.03
C SER A 203 15.07 14.97 0.40
N LYS A 204 15.05 16.28 0.65
CA LYS A 204 13.85 17.09 0.85
C LYS A 204 13.24 17.61 -0.48
N SER A 205 13.89 17.41 -1.59
CA SER A 205 13.35 17.79 -2.88
C SER A 205 12.16 16.95 -3.25
N LYS A 206 11.16 17.55 -3.88
CA LYS A 206 10.04 16.78 -4.47
C LYS A 206 10.60 15.89 -5.56
N SER A 207 10.32 14.59 -5.49
CA SER A 207 10.75 13.59 -6.44
C SER A 207 9.54 12.85 -7.02
N ASN A 208 9.40 12.87 -8.32
CA ASN A 208 8.27 12.22 -8.99
C ASN A 208 8.52 10.71 -9.10
N GLY A 209 7.63 9.92 -8.49
CA GLY A 209 7.72 8.47 -8.51
C GLY A 209 8.62 7.85 -7.41
N TYR A 210 9.28 8.67 -6.60
CA TYR A 210 10.18 8.20 -5.53
C TYR A 210 9.78 8.76 -4.17
N VAL A 211 10.17 8.06 -3.11
CA VAL A 211 10.02 8.59 -1.76
C VAL A 211 11.07 9.68 -1.48
N ASN A 212 10.69 10.64 -0.66
CA ASN A 212 11.57 11.70 -0.19
C ASN A 212 11.40 11.88 1.33
N TYR A 213 12.09 12.88 1.91
CA TYR A 213 12.00 13.18 3.34
C TYR A 213 10.55 13.32 3.82
N TYR A 214 9.68 13.96 3.05
CA TYR A 214 8.30 14.19 3.48
C TYR A 214 7.45 12.92 3.41
N ALA A 215 7.71 12.03 2.46
CA ALA A 215 7.12 10.69 2.44
C ALA A 215 7.58 9.87 3.65
N ASN A 216 8.89 9.91 3.98
CA ASN A 216 9.44 9.30 5.19
C ASN A 216 8.72 9.82 6.45
N GLN A 217 8.58 11.14 6.60
CA GLN A 217 7.91 11.73 7.76
C GLN A 217 6.42 11.39 7.83
N ALA A 218 5.73 11.29 6.70
CA ALA A 218 4.32 10.88 6.66
C ALA A 218 4.16 9.42 7.13
N ILE A 219 5.03 8.52 6.69
CA ILE A 219 5.03 7.12 7.13
C ILE A 219 5.37 7.05 8.62
N LEU A 220 6.40 7.76 9.08
CA LEU A 220 6.80 7.78 10.49
C LEU A 220 5.68 8.31 11.40
N GLY A 221 4.99 9.37 10.99
CA GLY A 221 3.82 9.90 11.70
C GLY A 221 2.71 8.85 11.82
N LYS A 222 2.38 8.15 10.73
CA LYS A 222 1.41 7.04 10.75
C LYS A 222 1.84 5.92 11.68
N VAL A 223 3.08 5.49 11.63
CA VAL A 223 3.64 4.46 12.51
C VAL A 223 3.49 4.85 13.97
N TYR A 224 3.82 6.08 14.34
CA TYR A 224 3.63 6.58 15.71
C TYR A 224 2.15 6.59 16.12
N MET A 225 1.22 6.95 15.22
CA MET A 225 -0.23 6.86 15.53
C MET A 225 -0.67 5.43 15.83
N TYR A 226 -0.15 4.44 15.12
CA TYR A 226 -0.45 3.02 15.36
C TYR A 226 0.12 2.53 16.70
N MET A 227 1.17 3.19 17.21
CA MET A 227 1.77 2.97 18.54
C MET A 227 1.12 3.84 19.62
N ASP A 228 0.02 4.55 19.33
CA ASP A 228 -0.63 5.54 20.19
C ASP A 228 0.27 6.70 20.65
N ASN A 229 1.40 6.92 19.96
CA ASN A 229 2.30 8.05 20.22
C ASN A 229 1.89 9.28 19.39
N PHE A 230 0.74 9.86 19.71
CA PHE A 230 0.16 10.99 18.97
C PHE A 230 1.03 12.26 18.99
N SER A 231 1.83 12.48 20.02
CA SER A 231 2.72 13.64 20.10
C SER A 231 3.85 13.57 19.07
N SER A 232 4.54 12.42 18.98
CA SER A 232 5.58 12.21 17.97
C SER A 232 4.99 12.18 16.55
N ALA A 233 3.80 11.60 16.39
CA ALA A 233 3.07 11.62 15.12
C ALA A 233 2.77 13.05 14.65
N LEU A 234 2.23 13.89 15.54
CA LEU A 234 1.93 15.29 15.22
C LEU A 234 3.20 16.05 14.82
N THR A 235 4.33 15.82 15.51
CA THR A 235 5.61 16.43 15.17
C THR A 235 6.04 16.06 13.74
N ALA A 236 5.95 14.78 13.37
CA ALA A 236 6.29 14.32 12.02
C ALA A 236 5.37 14.95 10.96
N PHE A 237 4.06 15.03 11.19
CA PHE A 237 3.13 15.69 10.27
C PHE A 237 3.35 17.20 10.16
N LYS A 238 3.70 17.87 11.28
CA LYS A 238 4.05 19.29 11.26
C LYS A 238 5.30 19.57 10.43
N ASN A 239 6.30 18.68 10.43
CA ASN A 239 7.48 18.81 9.55
C ASN A 239 7.08 18.90 8.07
N ILE A 240 5.99 18.26 7.68
CA ILE A 240 5.47 18.32 6.31
C ILE A 240 4.65 19.60 6.10
N ILE A 241 3.68 19.87 6.96
CA ILE A 241 2.75 21.00 6.83
C ILE A 241 3.49 22.33 6.88
N ASP A 242 4.40 22.50 7.82
CA ASP A 242 5.13 23.74 8.06
C ASP A 242 6.21 24.00 7.00
N SER A 243 6.69 22.95 6.30
CA SER A 243 7.67 23.08 5.21
C SER A 243 7.15 23.87 4.02
N LYS A 244 5.83 23.84 3.78
CA LYS A 244 5.17 24.40 2.58
C LYS A 244 5.68 23.80 1.25
N ALA A 245 6.36 22.65 1.30
CA ALA A 245 6.84 21.94 0.10
C ALA A 245 5.70 21.40 -0.77
N TYR A 246 4.52 21.20 -0.17
CA TYR A 246 3.30 20.76 -0.82
C TYR A 246 2.15 21.72 -0.50
N THR A 247 1.17 21.77 -1.40
CA THR A 247 0.02 22.69 -1.26
C THR A 247 -1.28 21.95 -1.51
N LEU A 248 -2.26 22.16 -0.62
CA LEU A 248 -3.60 21.59 -0.77
C LEU A 248 -4.29 22.16 -2.02
N TYR A 249 -5.01 21.31 -2.73
CA TYR A 249 -5.92 21.75 -3.76
C TYR A 249 -7.05 22.58 -3.16
N THR A 250 -7.39 23.64 -3.88
CA THR A 250 -8.59 24.43 -3.57
C THR A 250 -9.85 23.65 -3.95
N PRO A 251 -11.03 24.01 -3.40
CA PRO A 251 -12.29 23.44 -3.88
C PRO A 251 -12.47 23.53 -5.41
N ALA A 252 -12.03 24.62 -6.02
CA ALA A 252 -12.19 24.86 -7.46
C ALA A 252 -11.36 23.93 -8.35
N ASN A 253 -10.23 23.40 -7.87
CA ASN A 253 -9.33 22.58 -8.69
C ASN A 253 -9.15 21.12 -8.19
N TRP A 254 -9.79 20.76 -7.09
CA TRP A 254 -9.64 19.40 -6.51
C TRP A 254 -10.14 18.30 -7.48
N VAL A 255 -11.31 18.46 -8.08
CA VAL A 255 -11.83 17.48 -9.06
C VAL A 255 -10.88 17.33 -10.25
N ALA A 256 -10.44 18.47 -10.82
CA ALA A 256 -9.52 18.47 -11.96
C ALA A 256 -8.15 17.86 -11.62
N SER A 257 -7.73 17.88 -10.35
CA SER A 257 -6.43 17.35 -9.94
C SER A 257 -6.28 15.85 -10.16
N TRP A 258 -7.39 15.11 -10.24
CA TRP A 258 -7.37 13.68 -10.52
C TRP A 258 -6.94 13.33 -11.95
N LYS A 259 -6.95 14.34 -12.85
CA LYS A 259 -6.38 14.24 -14.21
C LYS A 259 -4.88 14.53 -14.27
N SER A 260 -4.20 14.68 -13.15
CA SER A 260 -2.79 15.09 -13.08
C SER A 260 -1.94 14.07 -12.36
N GLN A 261 -0.69 13.94 -12.84
CA GLN A 261 0.36 13.18 -12.17
C GLN A 261 1.16 14.11 -11.27
N PHE A 262 1.62 13.60 -10.14
CA PHE A 262 2.57 14.27 -9.23
C PHE A 262 2.14 15.71 -8.87
N GLY A 263 0.85 15.91 -8.64
CA GLY A 263 0.28 17.22 -8.37
C GLY A 263 0.74 17.87 -7.06
N SER A 264 0.17 19.01 -6.70
CA SER A 264 0.64 19.81 -5.56
C SER A 264 0.43 19.14 -4.20
N GLU A 265 -0.55 18.23 -4.04
CA GLU A 265 -0.77 17.45 -2.84
C GLU A 265 0.02 16.14 -2.81
N SER A 266 0.57 15.68 -3.94
CA SER A 266 1.20 14.36 -4.04
C SER A 266 2.56 14.36 -3.37
N ILE A 267 2.64 13.73 -2.17
CA ILE A 267 3.88 13.55 -1.40
C ILE A 267 4.60 12.29 -1.88
N PHE A 268 3.85 11.21 -2.07
CA PHE A 268 4.35 9.99 -2.67
C PHE A 268 3.30 9.38 -3.59
N GLU A 269 3.71 9.11 -4.81
CA GLU A 269 2.87 8.58 -5.88
C GLU A 269 3.70 7.62 -6.73
N PHE A 270 3.24 6.38 -6.86
CA PHE A 270 3.87 5.44 -7.79
C PHE A 270 3.61 5.87 -9.24
N ALA A 271 4.68 5.93 -10.01
CA ALA A 271 4.60 6.13 -11.45
C ALA A 271 4.13 4.84 -12.12
N MET A 272 3.08 4.94 -12.94
CA MET A 272 2.61 3.85 -13.78
C MET A 272 2.86 4.22 -15.24
N TYR A 273 3.68 3.45 -15.93
CA TYR A 273 4.02 3.71 -17.32
C TYR A 273 3.25 2.77 -18.26
N PRO A 274 2.57 3.28 -19.31
CA PRO A 274 1.82 2.44 -20.23
C PRO A 274 2.66 1.34 -20.89
N ASN A 275 3.95 1.57 -21.06
CA ASN A 275 4.85 0.63 -21.73
C ASN A 275 5.45 -0.43 -20.80
N GLU A 276 5.45 -0.21 -19.48
CA GLU A 276 6.17 -1.05 -18.52
C GLU A 276 5.33 -1.54 -17.35
N GLY A 277 4.26 -0.83 -17.02
CA GLY A 277 3.46 -1.08 -15.82
C GLY A 277 1.96 -1.06 -16.05
N ASP A 278 1.50 -1.15 -17.31
CA ASP A 278 0.07 -1.20 -17.59
C ASP A 278 -0.53 -2.53 -17.12
N LEU A 279 -1.38 -2.44 -16.12
CA LEU A 279 -2.05 -3.61 -15.53
C LEU A 279 -3.31 -4.03 -16.30
N GLY A 280 -3.70 -3.29 -17.34
CA GLY A 280 -4.86 -3.58 -18.16
C GLY A 280 -6.13 -3.81 -17.32
N ALA A 281 -6.79 -4.94 -17.53
CA ALA A 281 -7.99 -5.34 -16.77
C ALA A 281 -7.74 -5.49 -15.25
N SER A 282 -6.49 -5.59 -14.82
CA SER A 282 -6.13 -5.69 -13.39
C SER A 282 -5.92 -4.34 -12.71
N SER A 283 -6.04 -3.22 -13.42
CA SER A 283 -5.82 -1.88 -12.88
C SER A 283 -6.96 -1.45 -11.94
N LEU A 284 -6.64 -0.52 -11.02
CA LEU A 284 -7.64 0.11 -10.16
C LEU A 284 -8.71 0.85 -10.95
N GLY A 285 -8.32 1.53 -12.05
CA GLY A 285 -9.26 2.22 -12.92
C GLY A 285 -10.36 1.29 -13.44
N VAL A 286 -9.99 0.09 -13.90
CA VAL A 286 -10.95 -0.91 -14.38
C VAL A 286 -11.78 -1.50 -13.23
N ARG A 287 -11.20 -1.69 -12.04
CA ARG A 287 -11.91 -2.29 -10.89
C ARG A 287 -12.98 -1.40 -10.30
N TYR A 288 -12.74 -0.09 -10.25
CA TYR A 288 -13.71 0.88 -9.72
C TYR A 288 -14.69 1.42 -10.77
N SER A 289 -14.39 1.26 -12.07
CA SER A 289 -15.25 1.76 -13.14
C SER A 289 -16.22 0.72 -13.67
N ARG A 290 -17.28 1.18 -14.33
CA ARG A 290 -18.26 0.33 -15.00
C ARG A 290 -18.11 0.43 -16.52
N ARG A 291 -18.70 -0.56 -17.23
CA ARG A 291 -18.50 -0.76 -18.68
C ARG A 291 -18.94 0.41 -19.52
N GLU A 292 -19.98 1.14 -19.13
CA GLU A 292 -20.53 2.21 -19.96
C GLU A 292 -19.61 3.44 -20.04
N HIS A 293 -18.78 3.66 -19.03
CA HIS A 293 -17.92 4.83 -18.94
C HIS A 293 -16.44 4.50 -19.15
N ALA A 294 -16.04 3.24 -19.16
CA ALA A 294 -14.64 2.91 -19.27
C ALA A 294 -14.37 2.01 -20.47
N HIS A 295 -14.15 0.81 -20.24
CA HIS A 295 -13.71 -0.17 -21.22
C HIS A 295 -14.62 -1.40 -21.12
N ASN A 296 -14.72 -2.14 -22.23
CA ASN A 296 -15.46 -3.40 -22.24
C ASN A 296 -15.01 -4.39 -21.17
N SER A 297 -13.83 -4.20 -20.60
CA SER A 297 -13.26 -5.00 -19.50
C SER A 297 -13.49 -4.41 -18.10
N ALA A 298 -14.18 -3.27 -17.96
CA ALA A 298 -14.49 -2.70 -16.67
C ALA A 298 -15.55 -3.55 -15.96
N TYR A 299 -15.30 -3.89 -14.71
CA TYR A 299 -16.16 -4.81 -13.96
C TYR A 299 -17.15 -4.08 -13.06
N GLY A 300 -16.77 -2.94 -12.48
CA GLY A 300 -17.63 -2.09 -11.66
C GLY A 300 -18.29 -2.84 -10.51
N TYR A 301 -17.51 -3.64 -9.78
CA TYR A 301 -18.04 -4.42 -8.67
C TYR A 301 -18.30 -3.60 -7.42
N PHE A 302 -17.53 -2.52 -7.22
CA PHE A 302 -17.53 -1.73 -6.00
C PHE A 302 -18.18 -0.36 -6.23
N LEU A 303 -19.17 -0.07 -5.42
CA LEU A 303 -19.95 1.16 -5.43
C LEU A 303 -19.90 1.81 -4.05
N ALA A 304 -20.06 3.12 -3.96
CA ALA A 304 -20.19 3.79 -2.68
C ALA A 304 -21.45 3.33 -1.93
N SER A 305 -21.26 2.92 -0.68
CA SER A 305 -22.37 2.49 0.17
C SER A 305 -23.26 3.67 0.60
N THR A 306 -24.50 3.39 1.02
CA THR A 306 -25.37 4.41 1.63
C THR A 306 -24.75 4.99 2.91
N TYR A 307 -23.94 4.21 3.64
CA TYR A 307 -23.21 4.71 4.81
C TYR A 307 -22.22 5.81 4.46
N TRP A 308 -21.54 5.73 3.32
CA TRP A 308 -20.66 6.79 2.85
C TRP A 308 -21.48 7.97 2.28
N LYS A 309 -22.50 7.70 1.46
CA LYS A 309 -23.35 8.75 0.89
C LYS A 309 -24.02 9.60 1.95
N ASN A 310 -24.43 9.01 3.06
CA ASN A 310 -25.10 9.70 4.17
C ASN A 310 -24.21 10.68 4.95
N ILE A 311 -22.90 10.59 4.83
CA ILE A 311 -21.99 11.58 5.43
C ILE A 311 -21.63 12.73 4.49
N MET A 312 -21.96 12.61 3.20
CA MET A 312 -21.70 13.64 2.20
C MET A 312 -22.67 14.79 2.27
N GLY A 313 -22.17 16.03 2.16
CA GLY A 313 -23.03 17.20 1.97
C GLY A 313 -23.59 17.27 0.55
N LYS A 314 -24.75 17.89 0.38
CA LYS A 314 -25.41 17.98 -0.92
C LYS A 314 -24.55 18.71 -1.97
N ASN A 315 -23.84 19.75 -1.53
CA ASN A 315 -23.00 20.59 -2.42
C ASN A 315 -21.50 20.30 -2.24
N ASP A 316 -21.13 19.18 -1.61
CA ASP A 316 -19.74 18.78 -1.47
C ASP A 316 -19.13 18.57 -2.85
N ILE A 317 -18.02 19.28 -3.14
CA ILE A 317 -17.39 19.26 -4.46
C ILE A 317 -16.88 17.88 -4.86
N ARG A 318 -16.69 16.97 -3.89
CA ARG A 318 -16.19 15.61 -4.12
C ARG A 318 -17.21 14.74 -4.86
N TRP A 319 -18.47 15.13 -4.92
CA TRP A 319 -19.43 14.54 -5.85
C TRP A 319 -18.97 14.65 -7.30
N GLY A 320 -18.15 15.66 -7.65
CA GLY A 320 -17.60 15.83 -8.98
C GLY A 320 -16.64 14.73 -9.45
N ILE A 321 -16.15 13.83 -8.55
CA ILE A 321 -15.38 12.65 -8.91
C ILE A 321 -16.20 11.36 -8.79
N MET A 322 -17.44 11.47 -8.39
CA MET A 322 -18.41 10.39 -8.43
C MET A 322 -19.23 10.49 -9.70
N THR A 323 -19.69 9.37 -10.22
CA THR A 323 -20.61 9.41 -11.35
C THR A 323 -21.63 8.30 -11.25
N PHE A 324 -22.75 8.58 -11.87
CA PHE A 324 -23.79 7.63 -12.14
C PHE A 324 -23.34 6.68 -13.25
N ASP A 325 -23.58 5.40 -13.07
CA ASP A 325 -23.29 4.40 -14.08
C ASP A 325 -24.52 3.52 -14.33
N HIS A 326 -25.01 3.52 -15.58
CA HIS A 326 -26.07 2.66 -16.00
C HIS A 326 -25.65 1.18 -15.96
N MET A 327 -26.43 0.38 -15.29
CA MET A 327 -26.33 -1.05 -15.42
C MET A 327 -26.97 -1.52 -16.71
N ARG A 328 -26.30 -2.43 -17.38
CA ARG A 328 -26.80 -3.03 -18.62
C ARG A 328 -28.22 -3.58 -18.40
N GLY A 329 -29.23 -2.96 -19.02
CA GLY A 329 -30.62 -3.38 -18.99
C GLY A 329 -31.45 -2.89 -17.78
N GLN A 330 -30.94 -1.94 -16.99
CA GLN A 330 -31.74 -1.26 -15.96
C GLN A 330 -31.96 0.20 -16.32
N GLU A 331 -33.19 0.71 -16.05
CA GLU A 331 -33.48 2.11 -16.21
C GLU A 331 -32.64 2.97 -15.25
N ALA A 332 -32.29 4.16 -15.73
CA ALA A 332 -31.57 5.15 -14.94
C ALA A 332 -32.26 5.43 -13.61
N ARG A 333 -31.59 5.15 -12.51
CA ARG A 333 -31.97 5.67 -11.19
C ARG A 333 -31.19 6.95 -11.01
N SER A 334 -31.88 8.07 -10.91
CA SER A 334 -31.34 9.42 -10.84
C SER A 334 -30.55 9.75 -9.55
N ASP A 335 -30.44 8.80 -8.64
CA ASP A 335 -29.82 8.93 -7.31
C ASP A 335 -28.55 8.10 -7.12
N TRP A 336 -27.91 7.61 -8.22
CA TRP A 336 -26.83 6.66 -8.17
C TRP A 336 -25.45 7.20 -8.59
N ASP A 337 -24.99 8.24 -7.95
CA ASP A 337 -23.60 8.69 -8.06
C ASP A 337 -22.69 7.78 -7.20
N ASP A 338 -22.58 6.52 -7.59
CA ASP A 338 -21.99 5.47 -6.76
C ASP A 338 -20.58 5.06 -7.16
N CYS A 339 -20.15 5.35 -8.40
CA CYS A 339 -18.83 4.99 -8.90
C CYS A 339 -17.80 6.11 -8.65
N CYS A 340 -16.63 5.75 -8.12
CA CYS A 340 -15.55 6.69 -7.88
C CYS A 340 -14.52 6.66 -9.02
N TYR A 341 -14.24 7.82 -9.61
CA TYR A 341 -13.38 7.97 -10.80
C TYR A 341 -11.98 8.51 -10.51
N LYS A 342 -11.50 8.45 -9.28
CA LYS A 342 -10.15 8.90 -8.93
C LYS A 342 -9.06 8.31 -9.85
N TYR A 343 -9.13 7.00 -10.13
CA TYR A 343 -8.15 6.31 -10.98
C TYR A 343 -8.47 6.38 -12.48
N LEU A 344 -9.58 6.97 -12.85
CA LEU A 344 -9.92 7.24 -14.24
C LEU A 344 -9.61 8.69 -14.65
N GLY A 345 -9.18 9.51 -13.70
CA GLY A 345 -8.87 10.92 -13.88
C GLY A 345 -10.09 11.82 -13.95
N SER A 346 -11.25 11.33 -14.33
CA SER A 346 -12.52 12.05 -14.32
C SER A 346 -13.67 11.17 -14.85
N PRO A 347 -14.93 11.62 -14.69
CA PRO A 347 -16.09 11.01 -15.35
C PRO A 347 -15.98 10.90 -16.87
N THR A 348 -15.13 11.69 -17.51
CA THR A 348 -14.86 11.62 -18.95
C THR A 348 -13.74 10.66 -19.34
N LEU A 349 -13.20 9.89 -18.40
CA LEU A 349 -12.24 8.80 -18.62
C LEU A 349 -10.94 9.22 -19.33
N ALA A 350 -10.44 10.41 -19.02
CA ALA A 350 -9.24 10.94 -19.66
C ALA A 350 -7.92 10.41 -19.04
N GLY A 351 -8.01 9.58 -18.00
CA GLY A 351 -6.83 9.16 -17.21
C GLY A 351 -6.15 10.35 -16.50
N ASP A 352 -4.89 10.21 -16.15
CA ASP A 352 -4.07 11.23 -15.50
C ASP A 352 -3.12 11.95 -16.47
N GLY A 353 -3.55 12.17 -17.69
CA GLY A 353 -2.79 12.85 -18.73
C GLY A 353 -1.97 11.91 -19.64
N LYS A 354 -2.02 10.58 -19.41
CA LYS A 354 -1.33 9.58 -20.26
C LYS A 354 -2.24 8.97 -21.33
N SER A 355 -3.45 9.48 -21.50
CA SER A 355 -4.47 8.95 -22.44
C SER A 355 -4.83 7.48 -22.18
N THR A 356 -4.65 7.00 -20.95
CA THR A 356 -5.05 5.66 -20.52
C THR A 356 -5.58 5.72 -19.08
N TYR A 357 -6.49 4.82 -18.75
CA TYR A 357 -7.04 4.65 -17.40
C TYR A 357 -6.57 3.35 -16.73
N THR A 358 -5.75 2.57 -17.43
CA THR A 358 -5.20 1.30 -16.92
C THR A 358 -3.80 1.48 -16.33
N ALA A 359 -3.11 2.57 -16.67
CA ALA A 359 -1.80 2.95 -16.15
C ALA A 359 -1.82 4.32 -15.44
N VAL A 360 -2.89 4.62 -14.70
CA VAL A 360 -2.98 5.84 -13.88
C VAL A 360 -2.10 5.70 -12.64
N ASN A 361 -1.34 6.75 -12.32
CA ASN A 361 -0.47 6.77 -11.15
C ASN A 361 -1.24 6.50 -9.84
N ILE A 362 -0.60 5.81 -8.91
CA ILE A 362 -1.20 5.45 -7.63
C ILE A 362 -0.73 6.41 -6.55
N LYS A 363 -1.63 7.26 -6.07
CA LYS A 363 -1.38 8.24 -5.03
C LYS A 363 -1.36 7.55 -3.67
N VAL A 364 -0.15 7.32 -3.12
CA VAL A 364 0.04 6.61 -1.84
C VAL A 364 -0.09 7.55 -0.65
N ILE A 365 0.51 8.75 -0.73
CA ILE A 365 0.48 9.73 0.34
C ILE A 365 0.15 11.10 -0.26
N ARG A 366 -0.95 11.70 0.21
CA ARG A 366 -1.36 13.06 -0.16
C ARG A 366 -1.35 13.99 1.04
N LEU A 367 -1.11 15.28 0.80
CA LEU A 367 -1.10 16.30 1.84
C LEU A 367 -2.44 16.38 2.61
N SER A 368 -3.56 16.16 1.94
CA SER A 368 -4.88 16.11 2.61
C SER A 368 -4.97 14.99 3.66
N GLU A 369 -4.40 13.80 3.40
CA GLU A 369 -4.29 12.75 4.42
C GLU A 369 -3.47 13.23 5.62
N VAL A 370 -2.33 13.88 5.37
CA VAL A 370 -1.45 14.42 6.44
C VAL A 370 -2.20 15.43 7.31
N TYR A 371 -3.00 16.32 6.72
CA TYR A 371 -3.82 17.27 7.49
C TYR A 371 -4.87 16.56 8.35
N LEU A 372 -5.52 15.53 7.85
CA LEU A 372 -6.54 14.77 8.58
C LEU A 372 -5.93 13.99 9.75
N LEU A 373 -4.79 13.34 9.53
CA LEU A 373 -4.05 12.62 10.58
C LEU A 373 -3.46 13.60 11.62
N ALA A 374 -2.96 14.75 11.18
CA ALA A 374 -2.51 15.81 12.10
C ALA A 374 -3.68 16.37 12.93
N ALA A 375 -4.88 16.50 12.35
CA ALA A 375 -6.08 16.92 13.08
C ALA A 375 -6.45 15.89 14.17
N GLU A 376 -6.40 14.60 13.86
CA GLU A 376 -6.64 13.53 14.83
C GLU A 376 -5.62 13.57 15.98
N CYS A 377 -4.34 13.71 15.67
CA CYS A 377 -3.30 13.81 16.67
C CYS A 377 -3.47 15.06 17.56
N ALA A 378 -3.77 16.20 16.95
CA ALA A 378 -3.96 17.47 17.66
C ALA A 378 -5.20 17.44 18.58
N LEU A 379 -6.25 16.66 18.29
CA LEU A 379 -7.41 16.48 19.18
C LEU A 379 -7.01 16.02 20.58
N LYS A 380 -5.90 15.33 20.74
CA LYS A 380 -5.42 14.81 22.02
C LYS A 380 -4.81 15.90 22.91
N SER A 381 -4.41 17.06 22.33
CA SER A 381 -3.69 18.11 23.06
C SER A 381 -4.19 19.53 22.80
N ASP A 382 -4.59 19.85 21.56
CA ASP A 382 -4.97 21.20 21.12
C ASP A 382 -6.11 21.13 20.08
N LYS A 383 -7.34 21.25 20.57
CA LYS A 383 -8.53 21.23 19.73
C LYS A 383 -8.62 22.43 18.76
N ALA A 384 -8.01 23.57 19.07
CA ALA A 384 -8.01 24.72 18.16
C ALA A 384 -7.14 24.43 16.92
N THR A 385 -5.96 23.87 17.14
CA THR A 385 -5.08 23.40 16.05
C THR A 385 -5.75 22.27 15.27
N ALA A 386 -6.39 21.30 15.95
CA ALA A 386 -7.16 20.24 15.29
C ALA A 386 -8.26 20.80 14.36
N ALA A 387 -9.03 21.78 14.84
CA ALA A 387 -10.06 22.44 14.03
C ALA A 387 -9.46 23.16 12.81
N THR A 388 -8.30 23.82 12.98
CA THR A 388 -7.60 24.49 11.88
C THR A 388 -7.20 23.49 10.78
N TYR A 389 -6.63 22.35 11.16
CA TYR A 389 -6.25 21.32 10.20
C TYR A 389 -7.47 20.68 9.51
N LEU A 390 -8.52 20.37 10.27
CA LEU A 390 -9.74 19.79 9.71
C LEU A 390 -10.43 20.77 8.74
N ASN A 391 -10.52 22.05 9.08
CA ASN A 391 -11.13 23.08 8.23
C ASN A 391 -10.38 23.28 6.91
N ALA A 392 -9.10 23.01 6.88
CA ALA A 392 -8.34 23.08 5.62
C ALA A 392 -8.86 22.08 4.57
N ILE A 393 -9.47 20.97 5.01
CA ILE A 393 -10.03 19.93 4.14
C ILE A 393 -11.56 20.06 4.03
N SER A 394 -12.27 20.25 5.15
CA SER A 394 -13.74 20.24 5.17
C SER A 394 -14.40 21.38 4.40
N LYS A 395 -13.66 22.45 4.07
CA LYS A 395 -14.10 23.52 3.15
C LYS A 395 -14.42 23.04 1.72
N ARG A 396 -14.15 21.77 1.40
CA ARG A 396 -14.59 21.12 0.15
C ARG A 396 -16.10 20.90 0.11
N ASP A 397 -16.75 20.95 1.26
CA ASP A 397 -18.19 21.05 1.39
C ASP A 397 -18.54 22.52 1.77
N PRO A 398 -19.02 23.34 0.82
CA PRO A 398 -19.27 24.77 1.06
C PRO A 398 -20.38 25.04 2.05
N ASP A 399 -21.28 24.08 2.27
CA ASP A 399 -22.41 24.21 3.19
C ASP A 399 -22.04 23.82 4.62
N ARG A 400 -20.86 23.25 4.82
CA ARG A 400 -20.43 22.78 6.14
C ARG A 400 -19.90 23.93 6.99
N PRO A 401 -20.49 24.17 8.17
CA PRO A 401 -19.95 25.14 9.11
C PRO A 401 -18.50 24.81 9.49
N ALA A 402 -17.68 25.83 9.67
CA ALA A 402 -16.32 25.64 10.13
C ALA A 402 -16.30 25.03 11.54
N TRP A 403 -15.44 24.05 11.73
CA TRP A 403 -15.18 23.46 13.03
C TRP A 403 -14.46 24.44 13.94
N THR A 404 -14.78 24.39 15.22
CA THR A 404 -14.15 25.17 16.30
C THR A 404 -13.60 24.21 17.35
N ALA A 405 -12.80 24.71 18.29
CA ALA A 405 -12.34 23.91 19.44
C ALA A 405 -13.50 23.34 20.28
N ALA A 406 -14.67 23.98 20.25
CA ALA A 406 -15.85 23.52 20.97
C ALA A 406 -16.65 22.44 20.24
N THR A 407 -16.62 22.44 18.91
CA THR A 407 -17.45 21.56 18.08
C THR A 407 -16.69 20.37 17.48
N ILE A 408 -15.36 20.46 17.33
CA ILE A 408 -14.57 19.38 16.77
C ILE A 408 -14.51 18.16 17.70
N ASN A 409 -14.61 16.99 17.12
CA ASN A 409 -14.50 15.70 17.82
C ASN A 409 -13.91 14.62 16.90
N GLU A 410 -13.69 13.43 17.44
CA GLU A 410 -13.10 12.31 16.70
C GLU A 410 -13.97 11.88 15.50
N ASP A 411 -15.30 11.90 15.61
CA ASP A 411 -16.18 11.54 14.50
C ASP A 411 -16.18 12.58 13.39
N ALA A 412 -15.98 13.85 13.71
CA ALA A 412 -15.80 14.90 12.71
C ALA A 412 -14.57 14.64 11.83
N VAL A 413 -13.43 14.33 12.46
CA VAL A 413 -12.17 14.01 11.75
C VAL A 413 -12.32 12.70 10.98
N TYR A 414 -12.86 11.67 11.60
CA TYR A 414 -13.06 10.37 10.98
C TYR A 414 -14.00 10.45 9.75
N ASN A 415 -15.13 11.15 9.85
CA ASN A 415 -16.03 11.29 8.71
C ASN A 415 -15.41 12.12 7.59
N GLU A 416 -14.58 13.12 7.92
CA GLU A 416 -13.83 13.85 6.87
C GLU A 416 -12.79 12.98 6.20
N TYR A 417 -12.10 12.11 6.95
CA TYR A 417 -11.18 11.12 6.43
C TYR A 417 -11.88 10.18 5.42
N ARG A 418 -13.06 9.67 5.76
CA ARG A 418 -13.88 8.82 4.89
C ARG A 418 -14.27 9.56 3.59
N ARG A 419 -14.76 10.80 3.71
CA ARG A 419 -15.14 11.61 2.53
C ARG A 419 -13.98 11.85 1.60
N GLU A 420 -12.83 12.18 2.16
CA GLU A 420 -11.65 12.59 1.39
C GLU A 420 -10.94 11.41 0.73
N LEU A 421 -10.83 10.28 1.41
CA LEU A 421 -9.93 9.19 1.05
C LEU A 421 -10.65 7.94 0.52
N LEU A 422 -11.92 8.05 0.13
CA LEU A 422 -12.65 6.97 -0.55
C LEU A 422 -11.82 6.44 -1.72
N THR A 423 -11.71 5.14 -1.87
CA THR A 423 -10.96 4.41 -2.91
C THR A 423 -9.43 4.60 -2.89
N GLU A 424 -8.84 5.04 -1.77
CA GLU A 424 -7.38 5.20 -1.64
C GLU A 424 -6.72 4.13 -0.77
N GLY A 425 -7.43 3.06 -0.43
CA GLY A 425 -6.87 1.88 0.22
C GLY A 425 -6.55 2.03 1.70
N LYS A 426 -7.21 2.93 2.42
CA LYS A 426 -6.76 3.36 3.75
C LYS A 426 -7.73 3.05 4.87
N LEU A 427 -9.02 3.08 4.59
CA LEU A 427 -10.06 3.16 5.61
C LEU A 427 -10.05 1.99 6.58
N PHE A 428 -10.00 0.76 6.09
CA PHE A 428 -10.06 -0.44 6.95
C PHE A 428 -8.92 -0.48 7.98
N PHE A 429 -7.72 -0.14 7.57
CA PHE A 429 -6.56 -0.09 8.47
C PHE A 429 -6.76 0.93 9.61
N GLU A 430 -7.30 2.11 9.29
CA GLU A 430 -7.58 3.15 10.28
C GLU A 430 -8.72 2.75 11.22
N GLN A 431 -9.74 2.06 10.73
CA GLN A 431 -10.83 1.53 11.56
C GLN A 431 -10.30 0.49 12.56
N MET A 432 -9.44 -0.40 12.14
CA MET A 432 -8.83 -1.41 13.02
C MET A 432 -7.95 -0.74 14.09
N ARG A 433 -7.13 0.26 13.70
CA ARG A 433 -6.33 1.05 14.65
C ARG A 433 -7.21 1.78 15.66
N GLN A 434 -8.27 2.46 15.21
CA GLN A 434 -9.17 3.25 16.05
C GLN A 434 -10.19 2.41 16.83
N ASN A 435 -10.19 1.08 16.69
CA ASN A 435 -11.20 0.19 17.29
C ASN A 435 -12.63 0.54 16.88
N ARG A 436 -12.83 0.91 15.62
CA ARG A 436 -14.17 1.21 15.09
C ARG A 436 -14.84 -0.05 14.57
N LYS A 437 -16.15 -0.12 14.73
CA LYS A 437 -16.98 -1.15 14.08
C LYS A 437 -17.18 -0.78 12.62
N VAL A 438 -17.10 -1.80 11.76
CA VAL A 438 -17.37 -1.69 10.34
C VAL A 438 -18.67 -2.40 10.03
N THR A 439 -19.64 -1.70 9.46
CA THR A 439 -20.92 -2.28 9.04
C THR A 439 -21.01 -2.27 7.51
N PHE A 440 -21.45 -3.37 6.93
CA PHE A 440 -21.52 -3.58 5.49
C PHE A 440 -22.96 -3.47 4.96
N GLU A 441 -23.10 -2.94 3.77
CA GLU A 441 -24.35 -2.86 3.03
C GLU A 441 -24.45 -4.02 2.05
N ASP A 442 -24.73 -5.22 2.57
CA ASP A 442 -24.69 -6.48 1.80
C ASP A 442 -25.88 -6.69 0.84
N ASP A 443 -26.93 -5.92 1.01
CA ASP A 443 -28.22 -6.06 0.34
C ASP A 443 -28.64 -4.84 -0.50
N ALA A 444 -27.69 -3.93 -0.75
CA ALA A 444 -27.95 -2.66 -1.43
C ALA A 444 -28.70 -2.79 -2.76
N TRP A 445 -28.60 -3.92 -3.41
CA TRP A 445 -29.11 -4.17 -4.78
C TRP A 445 -30.18 -5.26 -4.84
N GLY A 446 -30.63 -5.78 -3.70
CA GLY A 446 -31.63 -6.86 -3.67
C GLY A 446 -31.08 -8.24 -4.09
N PHE A 447 -29.78 -8.37 -4.25
CA PHE A 447 -29.15 -9.65 -4.62
C PHE A 447 -28.83 -10.54 -3.42
N GLY A 448 -29.12 -10.08 -2.17
CA GLY A 448 -29.10 -10.90 -0.96
C GLY A 448 -27.77 -11.62 -0.71
N THR A 449 -26.66 -10.96 -0.94
CA THR A 449 -25.33 -11.56 -0.79
C THR A 449 -24.80 -11.41 0.63
N THR A 450 -25.49 -12.02 1.59
CA THR A 450 -24.97 -12.10 2.95
C THR A 450 -23.69 -12.94 2.94
N SER A 451 -22.60 -12.39 3.43
CA SER A 451 -21.36 -13.14 3.55
C SER A 451 -21.52 -14.28 4.56
N GLN A 452 -21.19 -15.50 4.14
CA GLN A 452 -21.08 -16.65 5.05
C GLN A 452 -19.79 -16.62 5.89
N TYR A 453 -18.89 -15.67 5.62
CA TYR A 453 -17.56 -15.62 6.22
C TYR A 453 -17.39 -14.51 7.26
N ARG A 454 -18.36 -13.61 7.37
CA ARG A 454 -18.38 -12.54 8.39
C ARG A 454 -19.82 -12.16 8.74
N ASP A 455 -19.98 -11.56 9.90
CA ASP A 455 -21.22 -10.87 10.25
C ASP A 455 -21.36 -9.55 9.47
N LYS A 456 -22.58 -9.01 9.47
CA LYS A 456 -22.89 -7.69 8.88
C LYS A 456 -22.04 -6.57 9.51
N THR A 457 -21.65 -6.73 10.75
CA THR A 457 -20.78 -5.79 11.47
C THR A 457 -19.59 -6.54 12.05
N VAL A 458 -18.40 -6.04 11.82
CA VAL A 458 -17.13 -6.58 12.35
C VAL A 458 -16.35 -5.49 13.07
N ASP A 459 -15.40 -5.89 13.90
CA ASP A 459 -14.42 -5.02 14.52
C ASP A 459 -13.03 -5.70 14.54
N ARG A 460 -12.03 -5.05 15.15
CA ARG A 460 -10.65 -5.55 15.19
C ARG A 460 -10.45 -6.86 15.96
N THR A 461 -11.46 -7.36 16.67
CA THR A 461 -11.40 -8.66 17.37
C THR A 461 -11.82 -9.81 16.47
N PHE A 462 -12.43 -9.52 15.33
CA PHE A 462 -12.78 -10.54 14.35
C PHE A 462 -11.50 -11.15 13.76
N PHE A 463 -11.36 -12.48 13.86
CA PHE A 463 -10.09 -13.14 13.48
C PHE A 463 -9.68 -12.88 12.03
N ARG A 464 -10.65 -12.71 11.11
CA ARG A 464 -10.38 -12.39 9.70
C ARG A 464 -10.10 -10.91 9.43
N ALA A 465 -10.01 -10.10 10.47
CA ALA A 465 -9.51 -8.72 10.33
C ALA A 465 -8.03 -8.70 9.90
N ILE A 466 -7.29 -9.76 10.20
CA ILE A 466 -5.93 -10.02 9.72
C ILE A 466 -5.91 -11.24 8.81
N LEU A 467 -4.89 -11.36 7.97
CA LEU A 467 -4.75 -12.43 6.99
C LEU A 467 -4.12 -13.71 7.60
N PRO A 468 -4.42 -14.90 7.04
CA PRO A 468 -3.71 -16.11 7.35
C PRO A 468 -2.30 -16.11 6.75
N ILE A 469 -1.38 -16.85 7.36
CA ILE A 469 -0.16 -17.29 6.70
C ILE A 469 -0.56 -18.33 5.65
N GLY A 470 -0.06 -18.17 4.42
CA GLY A 470 -0.41 -19.04 3.30
C GLY A 470 0.15 -20.45 3.49
N ILE A 471 -0.54 -21.45 2.93
CA ILE A 471 -0.17 -22.86 3.07
C ILE A 471 1.23 -23.16 2.50
N ASP A 472 1.64 -22.44 1.45
CA ASP A 472 2.97 -22.62 0.85
C ASP A 472 4.10 -22.22 1.81
N GLU A 473 3.88 -21.13 2.57
CA GLU A 473 4.81 -20.73 3.63
C GLU A 473 4.83 -21.76 4.77
N ILE A 474 3.66 -22.22 5.21
CA ILE A 474 3.57 -23.24 6.28
C ILE A 474 4.26 -24.55 5.85
N ASN A 475 4.09 -24.97 4.59
CA ASN A 475 4.75 -26.18 4.08
C ASN A 475 6.27 -26.01 4.00
N SER A 476 6.76 -24.81 3.68
CA SER A 476 8.18 -24.49 3.60
C SER A 476 8.80 -24.24 4.98
N ASN A 477 8.02 -23.71 5.93
CA ASN A 477 8.42 -23.34 7.29
C ASN A 477 7.39 -23.87 8.30
N PRO A 478 7.38 -25.18 8.60
CA PRO A 478 6.32 -25.81 9.39
C PRO A 478 6.16 -25.28 10.83
N ASP A 479 7.19 -24.64 11.35
CA ASP A 479 7.19 -24.09 12.72
C ASP A 479 6.62 -22.67 12.78
N ILE A 480 6.27 -22.06 11.61
CA ILE A 480 5.73 -20.71 11.59
C ILE A 480 4.32 -20.66 12.21
N TYR A 481 4.13 -19.77 13.16
CA TYR A 481 2.85 -19.63 13.87
C TYR A 481 1.74 -19.10 12.96
N GLN A 482 0.63 -19.84 12.82
CA GLN A 482 -0.56 -19.41 12.10
C GLN A 482 -1.42 -18.48 12.96
N ASN A 483 -2.09 -17.50 12.34
CA ASN A 483 -3.08 -16.69 13.02
C ASN A 483 -4.27 -17.54 13.50
N PRO A 484 -4.75 -17.35 14.75
CA PRO A 484 -5.86 -18.12 15.29
C PRO A 484 -7.14 -17.99 14.46
N GLY A 485 -7.82 -19.12 14.26
CA GLY A 485 -9.08 -19.19 13.49
C GLY A 485 -8.90 -19.60 12.03
N TYR A 486 -7.65 -19.80 11.57
CA TYR A 486 -7.33 -20.32 10.25
C TYR A 486 -6.77 -21.75 10.31
#